data_0b16deb5b85ebaa6dc9783c5d92dff17
#
_entry.id   0b16deb5b85ebaa6dc9783c5d92dff17
#
_cell.length_a   1.000
_cell.length_b   1.000
_cell.length_c   1.000
_cell.angle_alpha   90.00
_cell.angle_beta   90.00
_cell.angle_gamma   90.00
#
_symmetry.space_group_name_H-M   'P 1'
#
loop_
_entity.id
_entity.type
_entity.pdbx_description
1 polymer ?
#
loop_
_entity_poly.entity_id
_entity_poly.type
_entity_poly.pdbx_seq_one_letter_code
_entity_poly.pdbx_strand_id
1 'polypeptide(L)'
;MLDRTELRILGVLIEKERTVPDTYPMSENALVDGCNQKNNRDPVMEVQPFQLAGALMSLQEKGWIGRLDGVSRVTKYRHKVVERLGLRDHELAVLAELLVRGPQAPGALKPRVQRMGYTAEPDQIEATLRAMAGRPQ
;
A
#
# COMPACT_ATOMS: atom_id res chain seq x y z
N MET A 1 9.02 -10.31 9.58
CA MET A 1 7.62 -10.45 9.15
C MET A 1 6.84 -9.19 9.49
N LEU A 2 5.90 -8.81 8.66
CA LEU A 2 5.10 -7.60 8.85
C LEU A 2 3.78 -7.92 9.54
N ASP A 3 3.38 -7.07 10.49
CA ASP A 3 2.08 -7.22 11.15
C ASP A 3 0.96 -6.53 10.35
N ARG A 4 -0.26 -6.64 10.86
CA ARG A 4 -1.45 -6.09 10.17
C ARG A 4 -1.35 -4.57 9.97
N THR A 5 -0.89 -3.83 10.96
CA THR A 5 -0.76 -2.38 10.87
C THR A 5 0.30 -2.00 9.84
N GLU A 6 1.44 -2.67 9.86
CA GLU A 6 2.50 -2.45 8.88
C GLU A 6 2.04 -2.72 7.45
N LEU A 7 1.32 -3.82 7.24
CA LEU A 7 0.77 -4.15 5.92
C LEU A 7 -0.25 -3.11 5.45
N ARG A 8 -1.12 -2.62 6.36
CA ARG A 8 -2.08 -1.58 6.03
C ARG A 8 -1.38 -0.30 5.62
N ILE A 9 -0.33 0.11 6.33
CA ILE A 9 0.44 1.32 6.00
C ILE A 9 1.03 1.20 4.60
N LEU A 10 1.67 0.08 4.27
CA LEU A 10 2.24 -0.12 2.94
C LEU A 10 1.16 -0.05 1.85
N GLY A 11 0.03 -0.70 2.08
CA GLY A 11 -1.08 -0.67 1.13
C GLY A 11 -1.61 0.74 0.90
N VAL A 12 -1.75 1.52 1.97
CA VAL A 12 -2.21 2.91 1.89
C VAL A 12 -1.21 3.77 1.11
N LEU A 13 0.08 3.63 1.38
CA LEU A 13 1.11 4.39 0.69
C LEU A 13 1.09 4.12 -0.82
N ILE A 14 1.00 2.86 -1.21
CA ILE A 14 0.93 2.50 -2.63
C ILE A 14 -0.37 3.03 -3.26
N GLU A 15 -1.49 2.82 -2.58
CA GLU A 15 -2.80 3.25 -3.07
C GLU A 15 -2.84 4.77 -3.31
N LYS A 16 -2.39 5.55 -2.33
CA LYS A 16 -2.45 7.02 -2.43
C LYS A 16 -1.47 7.57 -3.44
N GLU A 17 -0.32 6.95 -3.60
CA GLU A 17 0.61 7.31 -4.68
C GLU A 17 -0.08 7.20 -6.04
N ARG A 18 -0.94 6.19 -6.21
CA ARG A 18 -1.61 5.88 -7.46
C ARG A 18 -2.92 6.64 -7.68
N THR A 19 -3.66 6.92 -6.61
CA THR A 19 -5.00 7.50 -6.71
C THR A 19 -5.04 9.00 -6.41
N VAL A 20 -4.18 9.49 -5.54
CA VAL A 20 -4.09 10.90 -5.14
C VAL A 20 -2.63 11.33 -5.03
N PRO A 21 -1.90 11.35 -6.15
CA PRO A 21 -0.45 11.59 -6.11
C PRO A 21 -0.06 12.93 -5.47
N ASP A 22 -0.92 13.92 -5.50
CA ASP A 22 -0.63 15.23 -4.89
C ASP A 22 -0.52 15.16 -3.37
N THR A 23 -1.07 14.12 -2.74
CA THR A 23 -0.97 13.92 -1.28
C THR A 23 0.17 13.01 -0.89
N TYR A 24 0.94 12.52 -1.84
CA TYR A 24 2.04 11.59 -1.60
C TYR A 24 3.37 12.31 -1.82
N PRO A 25 4.40 12.14 -1.00
CA PRO A 25 4.47 11.28 0.19
C PRO A 25 3.58 11.78 1.34
N MET A 26 3.33 10.92 2.32
CA MET A 26 2.28 11.13 3.31
C MET A 26 2.83 11.43 4.70
N SER A 27 2.16 12.36 5.40
CA SER A 27 2.41 12.63 6.82
C SER A 27 1.80 11.54 7.71
N GLU A 28 2.19 11.51 8.98
CA GLU A 28 1.59 10.58 9.94
C GLU A 28 0.08 10.77 10.05
N ASN A 29 -0.39 12.01 10.11
CA ASN A 29 -1.83 12.28 10.21
C ASN A 29 -2.59 11.76 8.98
N ALA A 30 -2.04 11.99 7.79
CA ALA A 30 -2.64 11.48 6.56
C ALA A 30 -2.66 9.96 6.55
N LEU A 31 -1.63 9.32 7.08
CA LEU A 31 -1.57 7.85 7.17
C LEU A 31 -2.58 7.30 8.17
N VAL A 32 -2.78 7.97 9.30
CA VAL A 32 -3.84 7.56 10.25
C VAL A 32 -5.19 7.57 9.54
N ASP A 33 -5.51 8.65 8.86
CA ASP A 33 -6.77 8.78 8.14
C ASP A 33 -6.90 7.72 7.05
N GLY A 34 -5.84 7.50 6.29
CA GLY A 34 -5.82 6.51 5.21
C GLY A 34 -5.98 5.08 5.73
N CYS A 35 -5.33 4.73 6.84
CA CYS A 35 -5.45 3.42 7.44
C CYS A 35 -6.83 3.16 8.00
N ASN A 36 -7.47 4.19 8.54
CA ASN A 36 -8.77 4.08 9.22
C ASN A 36 -9.96 4.39 8.31
N GLN A 37 -9.71 4.62 7.03
CA GLN A 37 -10.75 4.88 6.04
C GLN A 37 -11.78 3.77 6.07
N LYS A 38 -13.08 4.12 5.93
CA LYS A 38 -14.16 3.13 6.02
C LYS A 38 -14.47 2.47 4.70
N ASN A 39 -14.20 3.14 3.58
CA ASN A 39 -14.39 2.56 2.25
C ASN A 39 -13.05 2.08 1.69
N ASN A 40 -13.11 1.13 0.77
CA ASN A 40 -11.93 0.53 0.12
C ASN A 40 -10.97 -0.11 1.13
N ARG A 41 -11.51 -0.65 2.23
CA ARG A 41 -10.74 -1.32 3.30
C ARG A 41 -11.49 -2.54 3.80
N ASP A 42 -10.75 -3.62 4.03
CA ASP A 42 -11.28 -4.82 4.65
C ASP A 42 -10.13 -5.53 5.39
N PRO A 43 -10.17 -5.61 6.69
CA PRO A 43 -11.16 -5.02 7.58
C PRO A 43 -11.01 -3.51 7.73
N VAL A 44 -12.06 -2.85 8.19
CA VAL A 44 -11.95 -1.47 8.65
C VAL A 44 -11.16 -1.48 9.95
N MET A 45 -10.19 -0.59 10.07
CA MET A 45 -9.29 -0.55 11.23
C MET A 45 -9.43 0.77 11.98
N GLU A 46 -9.03 0.75 13.25
CA GLU A 46 -8.96 1.94 14.09
C GLU A 46 -7.54 2.04 14.66
N VAL A 47 -6.60 2.42 13.81
CA VAL A 47 -5.20 2.56 14.21
C VAL A 47 -5.03 3.87 14.97
N GLN A 48 -4.49 3.79 16.18
CA GLN A 48 -4.21 4.97 16.97
C GLN A 48 -2.88 5.61 16.54
N PRO A 49 -2.71 6.94 16.73
CA PRO A 49 -1.46 7.59 16.33
C PRO A 49 -0.20 6.95 16.90
N PHE A 50 -0.23 6.50 18.15
CA PHE A 50 0.95 5.85 18.73
C PHE A 50 1.24 4.48 18.11
N GLN A 51 0.21 3.75 17.69
CA GLN A 51 0.37 2.48 16.98
C GLN A 51 0.98 2.71 15.61
N LEU A 52 0.52 3.74 14.92
CA LEU A 52 1.05 4.11 13.62
C LEU A 52 2.53 4.50 13.74
N ALA A 53 2.87 5.33 14.73
CA ALA A 53 4.25 5.78 14.93
C ALA A 53 5.19 4.59 15.16
N GLY A 54 4.79 3.62 15.98
CA GLY A 54 5.56 2.41 16.22
C GLY A 54 5.73 1.55 14.97
N ALA A 55 4.68 1.41 14.20
CA ALA A 55 4.71 0.65 12.94
C ALA A 55 5.61 1.33 11.91
N LEU A 56 5.58 2.67 11.84
CA LEU A 56 6.47 3.42 10.93
C LEU A 56 7.93 3.22 11.30
N MET A 57 8.28 3.25 12.57
CA MET A 57 9.65 2.97 13.01
C MET A 57 10.09 1.57 12.60
N SER A 58 9.23 0.59 12.81
CA SER A 58 9.51 -0.80 12.44
C SER A 58 9.70 -0.95 10.93
N LEU A 59 8.84 -0.34 10.14
CA LEU A 59 8.95 -0.38 8.67
C LEU A 59 10.22 0.30 8.16
N GLN A 60 10.64 1.39 8.79
CA GLN A 60 11.90 2.06 8.44
C GLN A 60 13.08 1.15 8.73
N GLU A 61 13.11 0.52 9.90
CA GLU A 61 14.18 -0.39 10.27
C GLU A 61 14.28 -1.59 9.34
N LYS A 62 13.12 -2.07 8.87
CA LYS A 62 13.06 -3.20 7.94
C LYS A 62 13.32 -2.79 6.49
N GLY A 63 13.42 -1.49 6.21
CA GLY A 63 13.74 -0.98 4.87
C GLY A 63 12.57 -0.93 3.90
N TRP A 64 11.33 -0.94 4.39
CA TRP A 64 10.14 -0.90 3.54
C TRP A 64 9.65 0.51 3.22
N ILE A 65 10.01 1.49 4.05
CA ILE A 65 9.63 2.88 3.84
C ILE A 65 10.83 3.80 4.01
N GLY A 66 10.74 4.98 3.37
CA GLY A 66 11.70 6.05 3.52
C GLY A 66 11.05 7.25 4.18
N ARG A 67 11.82 7.92 5.02
CA ARG A 67 11.39 9.13 5.72
C ARG A 67 11.97 10.35 5.02
N LEU A 68 11.14 11.37 4.80
CA LEU A 68 11.52 12.62 4.14
C LEU A 68 11.36 13.79 5.11
N ASP A 69 12.48 14.38 5.49
CA ASP A 69 12.53 15.54 6.36
C ASP A 69 13.05 16.75 5.57
N GLY A 70 12.83 17.94 6.09
CA GLY A 70 13.58 19.13 5.71
C GLY A 70 13.01 20.00 4.61
N VAL A 71 12.07 19.52 3.80
CA VAL A 71 11.46 20.35 2.74
C VAL A 71 10.21 21.06 3.26
N SER A 72 9.54 20.47 4.23
CA SER A 72 8.41 21.07 4.92
C SER A 72 8.56 20.81 6.41
N ARG A 73 7.72 21.48 7.23
CA ARG A 73 7.75 21.29 8.68
C ARG A 73 7.25 19.92 9.11
N VAL A 74 6.60 19.21 8.20
CA VAL A 74 5.97 17.93 8.50
C VAL A 74 6.79 16.81 7.86
N THR A 75 7.20 15.84 8.67
CA THR A 75 7.85 14.63 8.19
C THR A 75 6.87 13.85 7.34
N LYS A 76 7.34 13.35 6.21
CA LYS A 76 6.55 12.55 5.28
C LYS A 76 7.21 11.22 5.00
N TYR A 77 6.42 10.28 4.52
CA TYR A 77 6.86 8.91 4.28
C TYR A 77 6.50 8.45 2.89
N ARG A 78 7.39 7.65 2.29
CA ARG A 78 7.15 6.97 1.02
C ARG A 78 7.48 5.49 1.17
N HIS A 79 6.84 4.63 0.36
CA HIS A 79 7.18 3.21 0.36
C HIS A 79 8.42 2.96 -0.50
N LYS A 80 9.08 1.85 -0.22
CA LYS A 80 10.22 1.35 -0.99
C LYS A 80 9.92 -0.04 -1.56
N VAL A 81 8.65 -0.33 -1.82
CA VAL A 81 8.23 -1.66 -2.26
C VAL A 81 8.83 -2.01 -3.62
N VAL A 82 8.91 -1.05 -4.54
CA VAL A 82 9.53 -1.26 -5.84
C VAL A 82 11.00 -1.65 -5.68
N GLU A 83 11.73 -0.90 -4.86
CA GLU A 83 13.16 -1.14 -4.62
C GLU A 83 13.40 -2.48 -3.94
N ARG A 84 12.48 -2.87 -3.03
CA ARG A 84 12.60 -4.11 -2.27
C ARG A 84 12.20 -5.35 -3.05
N LEU A 85 11.15 -5.27 -3.87
CA LEU A 85 10.56 -6.42 -4.54
C LEU A 85 10.71 -6.41 -6.05
N GLY A 86 11.11 -5.28 -6.65
CA GLY A 86 11.27 -5.17 -8.09
C GLY A 86 9.96 -5.29 -8.85
N LEU A 87 8.86 -4.80 -8.27
CA LEU A 87 7.54 -4.91 -8.87
C LEU A 87 7.32 -3.90 -9.98
N ARG A 88 6.54 -4.30 -10.98
CA ARG A 88 6.08 -3.42 -12.05
C ARG A 88 4.82 -2.67 -11.59
N ASP A 89 4.44 -1.62 -12.32
CA ASP A 89 3.29 -0.79 -11.96
C ASP A 89 1.99 -1.58 -11.76
N HIS A 90 1.69 -2.51 -12.67
CA HIS A 90 0.46 -3.30 -12.56
C HIS A 90 0.50 -4.25 -11.37
N GLU A 91 1.68 -4.76 -11.02
CA GLU A 91 1.86 -5.60 -9.84
C GLU A 91 1.65 -4.80 -8.55
N LEU A 92 2.13 -3.56 -8.52
CA LEU A 92 1.92 -2.66 -7.38
C LEU A 92 0.43 -2.39 -7.15
N ALA A 93 -0.34 -2.15 -8.23
CA ALA A 93 -1.77 -1.91 -8.10
C ALA A 93 -2.49 -3.10 -7.48
N VAL A 94 -2.18 -4.30 -7.94
CA VAL A 94 -2.75 -5.54 -7.39
C VAL A 94 -2.34 -5.72 -5.93
N LEU A 95 -1.05 -5.53 -5.63
CA LEU A 95 -0.55 -5.68 -4.26
C LEU A 95 -1.25 -4.69 -3.31
N ALA A 96 -1.37 -3.43 -3.72
CA ALA A 96 -2.03 -2.41 -2.88
C ALA A 96 -3.46 -2.82 -2.53
N GLU A 97 -4.24 -3.30 -3.51
CA GLU A 97 -5.61 -3.76 -3.27
C GLU A 97 -5.65 -4.93 -2.30
N LEU A 98 -4.76 -5.90 -2.48
CA LEU A 98 -4.70 -7.05 -1.57
C LEU A 98 -4.31 -6.63 -0.16
N LEU A 99 -3.41 -5.65 -0.01
CA LEU A 99 -2.98 -5.18 1.30
C LEU A 99 -4.08 -4.44 2.06
N VAL A 100 -4.93 -3.68 1.35
CA VAL A 100 -5.98 -2.90 2.02
C VAL A 100 -7.30 -3.64 2.15
N ARG A 101 -7.56 -4.67 1.34
CA ARG A 101 -8.82 -5.44 1.38
C ARG A 101 -8.68 -6.93 1.66
N GLY A 102 -7.48 -7.46 1.56
CA GLY A 102 -7.26 -8.89 1.73
C GLY A 102 -7.49 -9.69 0.45
N PRO A 103 -7.52 -11.02 0.54
CA PRO A 103 -7.62 -11.90 -0.63
C PRO A 103 -8.90 -11.64 -1.43
N GLN A 104 -8.77 -11.64 -2.76
CA GLN A 104 -9.88 -11.36 -3.68
C GLN A 104 -9.73 -12.18 -4.95
N ALA A 105 -10.88 -12.53 -5.55
CA ALA A 105 -10.89 -13.18 -6.87
C ALA A 105 -10.53 -12.15 -7.97
N PRO A 106 -9.93 -12.59 -9.10
CA PRO A 106 -9.56 -11.69 -10.18
C PRO A 106 -10.71 -10.82 -10.69
N GLY A 107 -11.93 -11.35 -10.77
CA GLY A 107 -13.08 -10.56 -11.19
C GLY A 107 -13.44 -9.42 -10.24
N ALA A 108 -13.25 -9.62 -8.94
CA ALA A 108 -13.47 -8.58 -7.94
C ALA A 108 -12.36 -7.54 -7.98
N LEU A 109 -11.13 -7.95 -8.33
CA LEU A 109 -9.99 -7.03 -8.42
C LEU A 109 -10.09 -6.08 -9.62
N LYS A 110 -10.71 -6.51 -10.71
CA LYS A 110 -10.73 -5.73 -11.96
C LYS A 110 -11.12 -4.26 -11.78
N PRO A 111 -12.30 -3.92 -11.23
CA PRO A 111 -12.67 -2.50 -11.07
C PRO A 111 -11.79 -1.79 -10.04
N ARG A 112 -11.27 -2.50 -9.06
CA ARG A 112 -10.50 -1.92 -7.97
C ARG A 112 -9.09 -1.54 -8.37
N VAL A 113 -8.41 -2.38 -9.15
CA VAL A 113 -7.07 -2.04 -9.66
C VAL A 113 -7.13 -1.00 -10.78
N GLN A 114 -8.26 -0.92 -11.48
CA GLN A 114 -8.46 0.07 -12.53
C GLN A 114 -8.33 1.50 -12.00
N ARG A 115 -8.83 1.78 -10.81
CA ARG A 115 -8.70 3.10 -10.18
C ARG A 115 -7.25 3.47 -9.87
N MET A 116 -6.37 2.49 -9.81
CA MET A 116 -4.92 2.68 -9.60
C MET A 116 -4.12 2.62 -10.91
N GLY A 117 -4.81 2.69 -12.04
CA GLY A 117 -4.17 2.79 -13.35
C GLY A 117 -3.92 1.47 -14.07
N TYR A 118 -4.37 0.35 -13.51
CA TYR A 118 -4.21 -0.95 -14.16
C TYR A 118 -5.51 -1.41 -14.78
N THR A 119 -5.64 -1.25 -16.11
CA THR A 119 -6.80 -1.71 -16.86
C THR A 119 -6.49 -3.09 -17.44
N ALA A 120 -7.19 -4.10 -16.95
CA ALA A 120 -6.96 -5.49 -17.37
C ALA A 120 -8.22 -6.34 -17.20
N GLU A 121 -8.28 -7.43 -17.95
CA GLU A 121 -9.34 -8.42 -17.80
C GLU A 121 -8.98 -9.41 -16.67
N PRO A 122 -9.98 -10.12 -16.09
CA PRO A 122 -9.72 -11.03 -14.96
C PRO A 122 -8.64 -12.08 -15.22
N ASP A 123 -8.53 -12.60 -16.41
CA ASP A 123 -7.49 -13.58 -16.73
C ASP A 123 -6.08 -12.98 -16.74
N GLN A 124 -5.94 -11.71 -17.12
CA GLN A 124 -4.67 -10.99 -17.04
C GLN A 124 -4.30 -10.74 -15.58
N ILE A 125 -5.28 -10.40 -14.73
CA ILE A 125 -5.07 -10.21 -13.29
C ILE A 125 -4.67 -11.53 -12.66
N GLU A 126 -5.31 -12.63 -13.03
CA GLU A 126 -4.93 -13.95 -12.54
C GLU A 126 -3.48 -14.29 -12.91
N ALA A 127 -3.07 -14.00 -14.14
CA ALA A 127 -1.68 -14.20 -14.56
C ALA A 127 -0.71 -13.37 -13.74
N THR A 128 -1.06 -12.11 -13.42
CA THR A 128 -0.26 -11.25 -12.57
C THR A 128 -0.12 -11.83 -11.17
N LEU A 129 -1.22 -12.31 -10.58
CA LEU A 129 -1.21 -12.94 -9.26
C LEU A 129 -0.30 -14.16 -9.23
N ARG A 130 -0.38 -15.01 -10.26
CA ARG A 130 0.47 -16.20 -10.35
C ARG A 130 1.95 -15.83 -10.46
N ALA A 131 2.26 -14.83 -11.27
CA ALA A 131 3.64 -14.35 -11.43
C ALA A 131 4.19 -13.83 -10.11
N MET A 132 3.39 -13.08 -9.36
CA MET A 132 3.80 -12.54 -8.06
C MET A 132 3.98 -13.66 -7.02
N ALA A 133 3.07 -14.64 -7.00
CA ALA A 133 3.14 -15.76 -6.07
C ALA A 133 4.37 -16.64 -6.31
N GLY A 134 4.87 -16.70 -7.54
CA GLY A 134 6.05 -17.49 -7.90
C GLY A 134 7.37 -16.81 -7.59
N ARG A 135 7.38 -15.56 -7.11
CA ARG A 135 8.62 -14.85 -6.81
C ARG A 135 9.19 -15.26 -5.46
N PRO A 136 10.52 -15.39 -5.35
CA PRO A 136 11.15 -15.55 -4.03
C PRO A 136 10.93 -14.30 -3.19
N GLN A 137 10.67 -14.48 -1.93
CA GLN A 137 10.44 -13.37 -1.00
C GLN A 137 11.75 -12.92 -0.37
#